data_4373374e2a474c1c68fef145abeb988e
#
_entry.id   4373374e2a474c1c68fef145abeb988e
#
_cell.length_a   1.000
_cell.length_b   1.000
_cell.length_c   1.000
_cell.angle_alpha   90.00
_cell.angle_beta   90.00
_cell.angle_gamma   90.00
#
_symmetry.space_group_name_H-M   'P 1'
#
loop_
_entity.id
_entity.type
_entity.pdbx_description
1 polymer ?
#
loop_
_entity_poly.entity_id
_entity_poly.type
_entity_poly.pdbx_seq_one_letter_code
_entity_poly.pdbx_strand_id
1 'polypeptide(L)'
;MFKRFISFIINKIEKRNKNMIAVGEKAPLFSFTNQDGKSVTLSDFSNKFVLMWWYPRAGTPGWTIEGNGFRDRIQEFTDKNCAIVGVSFDTNADNKAFKDKANYPFDLLSDSDHKASNAFGVVTSDTGRSNRVSVLIGPDGLISKSYSKVDVAEHPDQVLADLSNLA
;
A
#
# COMPACT_ATOMS: atom_id res chain seq x y z
N MET A 1 -23.68 7.75 -33.68
CA MET A 1 -24.30 7.70 -32.35
C MET A 1 -23.67 6.60 -31.45
N PHE A 2 -23.54 5.39 -31.92
CA PHE A 2 -22.96 4.28 -31.13
C PHE A 2 -21.50 4.48 -30.69
N LYS A 3 -20.62 5.02 -31.54
CA LYS A 3 -19.20 5.26 -31.21
C LYS A 3 -19.00 6.30 -30.08
N ARG A 4 -19.89 7.31 -30.00
CA ARG A 4 -19.84 8.31 -28.90
C ARG A 4 -20.32 7.74 -27.59
N PHE A 5 -21.28 6.83 -27.60
CA PHE A 5 -21.82 6.21 -26.38
C PHE A 5 -20.82 5.21 -25.78
N ILE A 6 -20.16 4.42 -26.63
CA ILE A 6 -19.10 3.48 -26.22
C ILE A 6 -17.90 4.24 -25.66
N SER A 7 -17.48 5.34 -26.32
CA SER A 7 -16.41 6.20 -25.83
C SER A 7 -16.75 6.85 -24.47
N PHE A 8 -18.01 7.22 -24.25
CA PHE A 8 -18.46 7.78 -22.97
C PHE A 8 -18.50 6.74 -21.86
N ILE A 9 -18.88 5.51 -22.17
CA ILE A 9 -18.89 4.38 -21.23
C ILE A 9 -17.45 3.96 -20.90
N ILE A 10 -16.58 3.87 -21.90
CA ILE A 10 -15.16 3.55 -21.71
C ILE A 10 -14.49 4.64 -20.85
N ASN A 11 -14.72 5.93 -21.15
CA ASN A 11 -14.21 7.04 -20.34
C ASN A 11 -14.78 7.05 -18.90
N LYS A 12 -16.03 6.59 -18.73
CA LYS A 12 -16.64 6.50 -17.38
C LYS A 12 -16.11 5.29 -16.59
N ILE A 13 -15.77 4.20 -17.31
CA ILE A 13 -15.12 3.01 -16.74
C ILE A 13 -13.66 3.33 -16.41
N GLU A 14 -12.94 4.02 -17.30
CA GLU A 14 -11.56 4.47 -17.04
C GLU A 14 -11.49 5.50 -15.91
N LYS A 15 -12.49 6.40 -15.79
CA LYS A 15 -12.59 7.31 -14.63
C LYS A 15 -12.93 6.59 -13.32
N ARG A 16 -13.69 5.49 -13.37
CA ARG A 16 -13.95 4.66 -12.17
C ARG A 16 -12.69 3.93 -11.69
N ASN A 17 -11.76 3.60 -12.58
CA ASN A 17 -10.50 2.94 -12.24
C ASN A 17 -9.40 3.91 -11.74
N LYS A 18 -9.67 5.23 -11.65
CA LYS A 18 -8.70 6.23 -11.19
C LYS A 18 -8.77 6.52 -9.68
N ASN A 19 -9.75 6.02 -8.98
CA ASN A 19 -9.90 6.26 -7.55
C ASN A 19 -9.39 5.06 -6.76
N MET A 20 -8.67 5.35 -5.68
CA MET A 20 -8.31 4.33 -4.69
C MET A 20 -9.55 3.61 -4.17
N ILE A 21 -9.35 2.36 -3.81
CA ILE A 21 -10.37 1.54 -3.16
C ILE A 21 -11.00 2.28 -1.97
N ALA A 22 -12.32 2.19 -1.84
CA ALA A 22 -13.06 2.91 -0.81
C ALA A 22 -13.14 2.14 0.51
N VAL A 23 -13.29 2.89 1.60
CA VAL A 23 -13.62 2.34 2.92
C VAL A 23 -14.90 1.50 2.84
N GLY A 24 -14.88 0.33 3.47
CA GLY A 24 -15.98 -0.63 3.49
C GLY A 24 -15.98 -1.64 2.33
N GLU A 25 -15.19 -1.41 1.30
CA GLU A 25 -15.02 -2.40 0.23
C GLU A 25 -14.17 -3.58 0.70
N LYS A 26 -14.41 -4.75 0.11
CA LYS A 26 -13.60 -5.93 0.35
C LYS A 26 -12.21 -5.75 -0.25
N ALA A 27 -11.17 -6.03 0.53
CA ALA A 27 -9.80 -5.98 0.01
C ALA A 27 -9.62 -6.98 -1.13
N PRO A 28 -9.00 -6.57 -2.25
CA PRO A 28 -8.64 -7.49 -3.33
C PRO A 28 -7.71 -8.59 -2.81
N LEU A 29 -7.91 -9.81 -3.28
CA LEU A 29 -6.93 -10.87 -3.07
C LEU A 29 -5.66 -10.52 -3.82
N PHE A 30 -4.53 -10.59 -3.15
CA PHE A 30 -3.25 -10.30 -3.73
C PHE A 30 -2.23 -11.40 -3.47
N SER A 31 -1.25 -11.49 -4.34
CA SER A 31 -0.04 -12.26 -4.14
C SER A 31 1.14 -11.41 -4.62
N PHE A 32 2.00 -11.05 -3.67
CA PHE A 32 3.25 -10.34 -3.94
C PHE A 32 4.44 -11.25 -3.64
N THR A 33 5.61 -10.89 -4.09
CA THR A 33 6.87 -11.42 -3.54
C THR A 33 7.50 -10.38 -2.63
N ASN A 34 8.02 -10.84 -1.47
CA ASN A 34 8.80 -9.97 -0.60
C ASN A 34 10.25 -9.84 -1.07
N GLN A 35 11.07 -9.11 -0.32
CA GLN A 35 12.49 -8.87 -0.62
C GLN A 35 13.33 -10.16 -0.71
N ASP A 36 12.88 -11.25 -0.13
CA ASP A 36 13.54 -12.58 -0.19
C ASP A 36 12.93 -13.49 -1.26
N GLY A 37 12.03 -12.96 -2.09
CA GLY A 37 11.35 -13.71 -3.14
C GLY A 37 10.27 -14.66 -2.65
N LYS A 38 9.86 -14.57 -1.38
CA LYS A 38 8.77 -15.37 -0.80
C LYS A 38 7.42 -14.76 -1.13
N SER A 39 6.43 -15.62 -1.39
CA SER A 39 5.05 -15.19 -1.63
C SER A 39 4.41 -14.65 -0.35
N VAL A 40 3.74 -13.51 -0.46
CA VAL A 40 2.95 -12.88 0.60
C VAL A 40 1.55 -12.63 0.07
N THR A 41 0.54 -13.12 0.79
CA THR A 41 -0.86 -13.01 0.42
C THR A 41 -1.67 -12.36 1.53
N LEU A 42 -2.91 -11.96 1.24
CA LEU A 42 -3.80 -11.38 2.26
C LEU A 42 -4.05 -12.33 3.43
N SER A 43 -4.08 -13.64 3.20
CA SER A 43 -4.30 -14.65 4.25
C SER A 43 -3.19 -14.69 5.31
N ASP A 44 -1.98 -14.22 4.98
CA ASP A 44 -0.88 -14.12 5.94
C ASP A 44 -1.16 -13.10 7.06
N PHE A 45 -2.15 -12.22 6.86
CA PHE A 45 -2.57 -11.19 7.80
C PHE A 45 -3.96 -11.44 8.40
N SER A 46 -4.41 -12.68 8.40
CA SER A 46 -5.71 -13.03 8.96
C SER A 46 -5.84 -12.58 10.42
N ASN A 47 -7.00 -12.02 10.78
CA ASN A 47 -7.31 -11.50 12.13
C ASN A 47 -6.44 -10.33 12.60
N LYS A 48 -5.77 -9.65 11.69
CA LYS A 48 -4.96 -8.45 11.96
C LYS A 48 -5.39 -7.30 11.08
N PHE A 49 -5.12 -6.08 11.56
CA PHE A 49 -4.97 -4.96 10.66
C PHE A 49 -3.68 -5.12 9.86
N VAL A 50 -3.68 -4.71 8.61
CA VAL A 50 -2.46 -4.55 7.83
C VAL A 50 -2.46 -3.20 7.15
N LEU A 51 -1.40 -2.43 7.39
CA LEU A 51 -1.12 -1.20 6.67
C LEU A 51 -0.22 -1.52 5.49
N MET A 52 -0.74 -1.28 4.29
CA MET A 52 0.03 -1.34 3.06
C MET A 52 0.37 0.08 2.64
N TRP A 53 1.64 0.43 2.62
CA TRP A 53 2.08 1.75 2.19
C TRP A 53 2.87 1.65 0.88
N TRP A 54 2.39 2.34 -0.14
CA TRP A 54 3.06 2.41 -1.44
C TRP A 54 4.07 3.53 -1.45
N TYR A 55 5.26 3.22 -1.94
CA TYR A 55 6.32 4.18 -2.14
C TYR A 55 6.79 4.13 -3.59
N PRO A 56 7.10 5.30 -4.21
CA PRO A 56 7.42 5.36 -5.63
C PRO A 56 8.70 4.62 -6.01
N ARG A 57 9.75 4.65 -5.17
CA ARG A 57 11.04 4.00 -5.46
C ARG A 57 11.86 3.75 -4.19
N ALA A 58 12.49 2.57 -4.12
CA ALA A 58 13.38 2.21 -3.02
C ALA A 58 14.57 3.17 -2.89
N GLY A 59 14.93 3.52 -1.66
CA GLY A 59 16.16 4.22 -1.33
C GLY A 59 16.20 5.73 -1.60
N THR A 60 15.10 6.39 -1.92
CA THR A 60 15.08 7.85 -2.07
C THR A 60 14.67 8.57 -0.78
N PRO A 61 15.10 9.87 -0.57
CA PRO A 61 14.99 10.52 0.73
C PRO A 61 13.58 10.58 1.33
N GLY A 62 12.55 10.89 0.55
CA GLY A 62 11.18 11.03 1.06
C GLY A 62 10.58 9.73 1.58
N TRP A 63 11.00 8.60 1.08
CA TRP A 63 10.47 7.27 1.49
C TRP A 63 11.22 6.71 2.66
N THR A 64 12.46 7.09 2.79
CA THR A 64 13.24 6.83 3.99
C THR A 64 12.60 7.48 5.21
N ILE A 65 12.10 8.72 5.09
CA ILE A 65 11.41 9.42 6.19
C ILE A 65 10.14 8.66 6.60
N GLU A 66 9.27 8.29 5.66
CA GLU A 66 8.04 7.57 5.95
C GLU A 66 8.31 6.19 6.54
N GLY A 67 9.16 5.40 5.90
CA GLY A 67 9.54 4.07 6.37
C GLY A 67 10.25 4.09 7.72
N ASN A 68 11.11 5.07 7.97
CA ASN A 68 11.76 5.24 9.27
C ASN A 68 10.75 5.57 10.37
N GLY A 69 9.73 6.39 10.06
CA GLY A 69 8.64 6.68 11.00
C GLY A 69 7.86 5.42 11.39
N PHE A 70 7.56 4.55 10.45
CA PHE A 70 6.94 3.25 10.74
C PHE A 70 7.88 2.33 11.53
N ARG A 71 9.15 2.25 11.14
CA ARG A 71 10.16 1.44 11.83
C ARG A 71 10.28 1.85 13.29
N ASP A 72 10.44 3.13 13.54
CA ASP A 72 10.71 3.65 14.90
C ASP A 72 9.50 3.48 15.83
N ARG A 73 8.32 3.30 15.26
CA ARG A 73 7.07 3.12 16.01
C ARG A 73 6.45 1.73 15.84
N ILE A 74 7.22 0.77 15.37
CA ILE A 74 6.71 -0.58 15.05
C ILE A 74 6.03 -1.26 16.24
N GLN A 75 6.53 -1.04 17.48
CA GLN A 75 5.93 -1.62 18.67
C GLN A 75 4.51 -1.09 18.92
N GLU A 76 4.27 0.20 18.68
CA GLU A 76 2.94 0.80 18.83
C GLU A 76 1.93 0.20 17.83
N PHE A 77 2.37 -0.10 16.59
CA PHE A 77 1.56 -0.80 15.61
C PHE A 77 1.28 -2.25 16.02
N THR A 78 2.30 -2.95 16.49
CA THR A 78 2.16 -4.33 16.99
C THR A 78 1.19 -4.40 18.16
N ASP A 79 1.26 -3.46 19.11
CA ASP A 79 0.36 -3.38 20.25
C ASP A 79 -1.10 -3.14 19.84
N LYS A 80 -1.32 -2.56 18.68
CA LYS A 80 -2.65 -2.35 18.07
C LYS A 80 -3.06 -3.46 17.08
N ASN A 81 -2.36 -4.58 17.10
CA ASN A 81 -2.60 -5.72 16.21
C ASN A 81 -2.52 -5.32 14.72
N CYS A 82 -1.58 -4.46 14.36
CA CYS A 82 -1.39 -3.98 13.01
C CYS A 82 -0.02 -4.40 12.46
N ALA A 83 -0.02 -5.18 11.39
CA ALA A 83 1.16 -5.44 10.58
C ALA A 83 1.39 -4.31 9.59
N ILE A 84 2.64 -4.09 9.19
CA ILE A 84 3.03 -3.11 8.18
C ILE A 84 3.76 -3.81 7.06
N VAL A 85 3.44 -3.43 5.82
CA VAL A 85 4.18 -3.84 4.62
C VAL A 85 4.33 -2.65 3.68
N GLY A 86 5.52 -2.49 3.12
CA GLY A 86 5.75 -1.54 2.04
C GLY A 86 5.49 -2.20 0.69
N VAL A 87 5.04 -1.45 -0.28
CA VAL A 87 4.78 -1.93 -1.65
C VAL A 87 5.38 -0.95 -2.66
N SER A 88 6.07 -1.49 -3.65
CA SER A 88 6.59 -0.72 -4.78
C SER A 88 6.63 -1.55 -6.05
N PHE A 89 6.99 -0.90 -7.15
CA PHE A 89 7.26 -1.57 -8.44
C PHE A 89 8.72 -1.96 -8.61
N ASP A 90 9.53 -1.75 -7.58
CA ASP A 90 10.95 -2.14 -7.59
C ASP A 90 11.13 -3.66 -7.57
N THR A 91 12.32 -4.10 -7.95
CA THR A 91 12.70 -5.51 -7.88
C THR A 91 12.86 -5.99 -6.45
N ASN A 92 12.79 -7.30 -6.24
CA ASN A 92 13.06 -7.90 -4.93
C ASN A 92 14.46 -7.52 -4.41
N ALA A 93 15.46 -7.48 -5.29
CA ALA A 93 16.83 -7.12 -4.94
C ALA A 93 16.96 -5.66 -4.45
N ASP A 94 16.30 -4.72 -5.14
CA ASP A 94 16.29 -3.30 -4.74
C ASP A 94 15.57 -3.11 -3.40
N ASN A 95 14.45 -3.79 -3.20
CA ASN A 95 13.72 -3.78 -1.95
C ASN A 95 14.52 -4.39 -0.81
N LYS A 96 15.27 -5.47 -1.07
CA LYS A 96 16.17 -6.07 -0.07
C LYS A 96 17.27 -5.11 0.36
N ALA A 97 17.92 -4.46 -0.59
CA ALA A 97 18.95 -3.46 -0.30
C ALA A 97 18.38 -2.29 0.53
N PHE A 98 17.19 -1.83 0.21
CA PHE A 98 16.51 -0.78 0.95
C PHE A 98 16.15 -1.21 2.38
N LYS A 99 15.56 -2.39 2.54
CA LYS A 99 15.21 -2.94 3.85
C LYS A 99 16.45 -3.10 4.74
N ASP A 100 17.52 -3.67 4.20
CA ASP A 100 18.75 -3.93 4.95
C ASP A 100 19.42 -2.61 5.38
N LYS A 101 19.52 -1.65 4.46
CA LYS A 101 20.12 -0.33 4.73
C LYS A 101 19.33 0.44 5.80
N ALA A 102 18.01 0.40 5.75
CA ALA A 102 17.14 1.14 6.65
C ALA A 102 16.80 0.37 7.94
N ASN A 103 17.18 -0.89 8.05
CA ASN A 103 16.85 -1.74 9.19
C ASN A 103 15.34 -1.87 9.42
N TYR A 104 14.57 -2.06 8.36
CA TYR A 104 13.12 -2.22 8.49
C TYR A 104 12.73 -3.58 9.06
N PRO A 105 11.88 -3.62 10.09
CA PRO A 105 11.40 -4.87 10.70
C PRO A 105 10.21 -5.49 9.94
N PHE A 106 9.77 -4.90 8.85
CA PHE A 106 8.65 -5.32 8.03
C PHE A 106 9.09 -5.64 6.61
N ASP A 107 8.27 -6.41 5.90
CA ASP A 107 8.53 -6.79 4.52
C ASP A 107 8.28 -5.65 3.54
N LEU A 108 9.08 -5.62 2.48
CA LEU A 108 8.88 -4.79 1.30
C LEU A 108 8.46 -5.68 0.13
N LEU A 109 7.27 -5.42 -0.39
CA LEU A 109 6.62 -6.23 -1.40
C LEU A 109 6.86 -5.64 -2.80
N SER A 110 7.14 -6.51 -3.75
CA SER A 110 7.36 -6.16 -5.15
C SER A 110 6.13 -6.47 -5.99
N ASP A 111 5.58 -5.47 -6.65
CA ASP A 111 4.45 -5.57 -7.58
C ASP A 111 4.86 -5.10 -8.98
N SER A 112 5.85 -5.78 -9.55
CA SER A 112 6.50 -5.37 -10.81
C SER A 112 5.56 -5.37 -12.03
N ASP A 113 4.50 -6.17 -12.02
CA ASP A 113 3.47 -6.18 -13.07
C ASP A 113 2.30 -5.22 -12.80
N HIS A 114 2.31 -4.52 -11.68
CA HIS A 114 1.31 -3.53 -11.24
C HIS A 114 -0.10 -4.08 -11.02
N LYS A 115 -0.33 -5.38 -11.12
CA LYS A 115 -1.67 -5.97 -11.06
C LYS A 115 -2.36 -5.76 -9.73
N ALA A 116 -1.65 -6.05 -8.64
CA ALA A 116 -2.22 -5.91 -7.32
C ALA A 116 -2.43 -4.43 -6.96
N SER A 117 -1.48 -3.56 -7.28
CA SER A 117 -1.61 -2.11 -7.07
C SER A 117 -2.80 -1.53 -7.84
N ASN A 118 -3.00 -1.96 -9.10
CA ASN A 118 -4.15 -1.55 -9.90
C ASN A 118 -5.48 -2.00 -9.26
N ALA A 119 -5.53 -3.18 -8.65
CA ALA A 119 -6.72 -3.69 -7.95
C ALA A 119 -7.09 -2.82 -6.73
N PHE A 120 -6.10 -2.21 -6.08
CA PHE A 120 -6.32 -1.22 -5.01
C PHE A 120 -6.59 0.20 -5.52
N GLY A 121 -6.57 0.42 -6.82
CA GLY A 121 -6.74 1.75 -7.43
C GLY A 121 -5.53 2.65 -7.27
N VAL A 122 -4.35 2.09 -7.04
CA VAL A 122 -3.10 2.85 -6.96
C VAL A 122 -2.65 3.21 -8.36
N VAL A 123 -2.61 4.50 -8.64
CA VAL A 123 -2.27 5.02 -9.96
C VAL A 123 -0.76 5.03 -10.17
N THR A 124 -0.33 4.58 -11.35
CA THR A 124 1.05 4.77 -11.81
C THR A 124 1.23 6.22 -12.25
N SER A 125 2.28 6.88 -11.75
CA SER A 125 2.66 8.23 -12.19
C SER A 125 3.24 8.21 -13.62
N ASP A 126 3.39 9.38 -14.23
CA ASP A 126 4.00 9.54 -15.57
C ASP A 126 5.44 8.99 -15.64
N THR A 127 6.10 8.84 -14.49
CA THR A 127 7.45 8.27 -14.38
C THR A 127 7.46 6.74 -14.29
N GLY A 128 6.30 6.07 -14.38
CA GLY A 128 6.17 4.62 -14.23
C GLY A 128 6.27 4.12 -12.78
N ARG A 129 6.15 5.00 -11.80
CA ARG A 129 6.23 4.70 -10.37
C ARG A 129 4.86 4.81 -9.73
N SER A 130 4.65 4.12 -8.59
CA SER A 130 3.42 4.28 -7.82
C SER A 130 3.31 5.68 -7.21
N ASN A 131 2.09 6.12 -6.98
CA ASN A 131 1.84 7.27 -6.11
C ASN A 131 2.13 6.91 -4.65
N ARG A 132 2.34 7.94 -3.83
CA ARG A 132 2.49 7.79 -2.39
C ARG A 132 1.10 7.74 -1.75
N VAL A 133 0.67 6.55 -1.41
CA VAL A 133 -0.65 6.26 -0.85
C VAL A 133 -0.55 5.11 0.14
N SER A 134 -1.55 4.95 0.97
CA SER A 134 -1.65 3.81 1.88
C SER A 134 -3.07 3.30 1.98
N VAL A 135 -3.21 2.03 2.33
CA VAL A 135 -4.48 1.37 2.61
C VAL A 135 -4.35 0.62 3.92
N LEU A 136 -5.32 0.80 4.80
CA LEU A 136 -5.45 0.03 6.03
C LEU A 136 -6.57 -1.00 5.85
N ILE A 137 -6.21 -2.28 5.88
CA ILE A 137 -7.16 -3.39 5.81
C ILE A 137 -7.44 -3.88 7.21
N GLY A 138 -8.72 -4.03 7.55
CA GLY A 138 -9.14 -4.53 8.85
C GLY A 138 -9.04 -6.05 9.00
N PRO A 139 -9.17 -6.57 10.24
CA PRO A 139 -9.16 -8.01 10.52
C PRO A 139 -10.25 -8.80 9.81
N ASP A 140 -11.33 -8.14 9.43
CA ASP A 140 -12.46 -8.68 8.66
C ASP A 140 -12.20 -8.75 7.14
N GLY A 141 -11.06 -8.26 6.67
CA GLY A 141 -10.71 -8.20 5.25
C GLY A 141 -11.34 -7.03 4.50
N LEU A 142 -12.00 -6.11 5.20
CA LEU A 142 -12.55 -4.90 4.60
C LEU A 142 -11.58 -3.72 4.73
N ILE A 143 -11.67 -2.78 3.80
CA ILE A 143 -10.88 -1.54 3.85
C ILE A 143 -11.37 -0.67 5.00
N SER A 144 -10.51 -0.43 5.97
CA SER A 144 -10.79 0.44 7.11
C SER A 144 -10.45 1.90 6.85
N LYS A 145 -9.38 2.17 6.11
CA LYS A 145 -8.94 3.49 5.68
C LYS A 145 -8.26 3.44 4.32
N SER A 146 -8.41 4.51 3.57
CA SER A 146 -7.77 4.71 2.28
C SER A 146 -7.15 6.11 2.26
N TYR A 147 -5.82 6.17 2.18
CA TYR A 147 -5.06 7.41 2.27
C TYR A 147 -4.53 7.79 0.88
N SER A 148 -5.26 8.63 0.18
CA SER A 148 -4.90 9.10 -1.17
C SER A 148 -3.87 10.22 -1.19
N LYS A 149 -3.66 10.86 -0.03
CA LYS A 149 -2.62 11.88 0.19
C LYS A 149 -1.89 11.57 1.49
N VAL A 150 -0.58 11.54 1.44
CA VAL A 150 0.28 11.17 2.56
C VAL A 150 1.32 12.25 2.79
N ASP A 151 1.33 12.80 4.01
CA ASP A 151 2.46 13.54 4.53
C ASP A 151 3.44 12.56 5.19
N VAL A 152 4.65 12.47 4.67
CA VAL A 152 5.61 11.42 5.06
C VAL A 152 6.03 11.50 6.51
N ALA A 153 6.09 12.70 7.09
CA ALA A 153 6.50 12.89 8.47
C ALA A 153 5.38 12.54 9.46
N GLU A 154 4.13 12.84 9.10
CA GLU A 154 2.99 12.72 10.01
C GLU A 154 2.17 11.43 9.81
N HIS A 155 2.37 10.73 8.71
CA HIS A 155 1.54 9.57 8.36
C HIS A 155 1.55 8.45 9.40
N PRO A 156 2.69 8.07 10.01
CA PRO A 156 2.68 7.07 11.09
C PRO A 156 1.79 7.48 12.26
N ASP A 157 1.82 8.74 12.68
CA ASP A 157 0.96 9.24 13.76
C ASP A 157 -0.51 9.22 13.37
N GLN A 158 -0.83 9.60 12.12
CA GLN A 158 -2.18 9.57 11.59
C GLN A 158 -2.76 8.15 11.63
N VAL A 159 -2.01 7.16 11.16
CA VAL A 159 -2.47 5.76 11.13
C VAL A 159 -2.66 5.24 12.55
N LEU A 160 -1.76 5.54 13.49
CA LEU A 160 -1.89 5.14 14.88
C LEU A 160 -3.12 5.75 15.55
N ALA A 161 -3.43 7.00 15.27
CA ALA A 161 -4.64 7.66 15.76
C ALA A 161 -5.90 6.98 15.18
N ASP A 162 -5.91 6.67 13.89
CA ASP A 162 -7.02 5.97 13.23
C ASP A 162 -7.21 4.56 13.81
N LEU A 163 -6.13 3.82 14.06
CA LEU A 163 -6.19 2.50 14.68
C LEU A 163 -6.80 2.56 16.09
N SER A 164 -6.48 3.60 16.87
CA SER A 164 -7.05 3.81 18.20
C SER A 164 -8.56 4.05 18.15
N ASN A 165 -9.06 4.68 17.09
CA ASN A 165 -10.50 4.94 16.89
C ASN A 165 -11.26 3.73 16.31
N LEU A 166 -10.55 2.77 15.71
CA LEU A 166 -11.13 1.56 15.11
C LEU A 166 -11.17 0.36 16.08
N ALA A 167 -10.43 0.47 17.17
CA ALA A 167 -10.34 -0.61 18.17
C ALA A 167 -11.59 -0.69 19.06
#